data_fafad8d7c5aee7737af43213e5c18085
#
_entry.id   fafad8d7c5aee7737af43213e5c18085
#
_cell.length_a   1.000
_cell.length_b   1.000
_cell.length_c   1.000
_cell.angle_alpha   90.00
_cell.angle_beta   90.00
_cell.angle_gamma   90.00
#
_symmetry.space_group_name_H-M   'P 1'
#
loop_
_entity.id
_entity.type
_entity.pdbx_description
1 polymer ?
#
loop_
_entity_poly.entity_id
_entity_poly.type
_entity_poly.pdbx_seq_one_letter_code
_entity_poly.pdbx_strand_id
1 'polypeptide(L)'
;PWVLDFLCLAIRHENVYLNFETHAPEKIAMRGSGYEPYLYYGETSLKERICFASNWGTQSMPVEKLIAQVEALPFSDDAKEHILYNNAKTFYEQL
;
A
#
# COMPACT_ATOMS: atom_id res chain seq x y z
N PRO A 1 0.19 -14.43 2.75
CA PRO A 1 -0.12 -14.94 4.07
C PRO A 1 0.73 -14.34 5.20
N TRP A 2 1.85 -13.67 4.89
CA TRP A 2 2.75 -13.10 5.90
C TRP A 2 2.63 -11.59 6.04
N VAL A 3 1.43 -11.05 5.87
CA VAL A 3 1.20 -9.60 5.88
C VAL A 3 1.66 -8.96 7.19
N LEU A 4 1.27 -9.51 8.33
CA LEU A 4 1.67 -8.97 9.63
C LEU A 4 3.18 -9.03 9.86
N ASP A 5 3.84 -10.07 9.38
CA ASP A 5 5.30 -10.21 9.49
C ASP A 5 6.01 -9.12 8.70
N PHE A 6 5.57 -8.83 7.47
CA PHE A 6 6.14 -7.77 6.66
C PHE A 6 5.86 -6.38 7.23
N LEU A 7 4.65 -6.16 7.73
CA LEU A 7 4.33 -4.88 8.40
C LEU A 7 5.22 -4.68 9.63
N CYS A 8 5.39 -5.72 10.45
CA CYS A 8 6.26 -5.66 11.62
C CYS A 8 7.72 -5.38 11.23
N LEU A 9 8.20 -6.01 10.16
CA LEU A 9 9.55 -5.77 9.65
C LEU A 9 9.73 -4.31 9.26
N ALA A 10 8.76 -3.74 8.54
CA ALA A 10 8.83 -2.33 8.12
C ALA A 10 8.75 -1.36 9.30
N ILE A 11 8.00 -1.71 10.35
CA ILE A 11 7.95 -0.89 11.57
C ILE A 11 9.31 -0.86 12.26
N ARG A 12 10.01 -1.99 12.29
CA ARG A 12 11.30 -2.11 12.97
C ARG A 12 12.48 -1.55 12.17
N HIS A 13 12.35 -1.42 10.86
CA HIS A 13 13.44 -1.01 9.98
C HIS A 13 13.00 0.15 9.09
N GLU A 14 13.51 1.33 9.38
CA GLU A 14 13.13 2.57 8.70
C GLU A 14 13.41 2.57 7.19
N ASN A 15 14.36 1.76 6.75
CA ASN A 15 14.74 1.65 5.35
C ASN A 15 13.88 0.65 4.54
N VAL A 16 12.89 0.01 5.17
CA VAL A 16 12.01 -0.95 4.50
C VAL A 16 10.73 -0.24 4.04
N TYR A 17 10.49 -0.28 2.74
CA TYR A 17 9.25 0.15 2.11
C TYR A 17 8.47 -1.08 1.63
N LEU A 18 7.16 -0.96 1.57
CA LEU A 18 6.29 -2.05 1.18
C LEU A 18 5.49 -1.66 -0.07
N ASN A 19 5.46 -2.57 -1.04
CA ASN A 19 4.55 -2.46 -2.18
C ASN A 19 3.32 -3.32 -1.93
N PHE A 20 2.14 -2.80 -2.27
CA PHE A 20 0.94 -3.60 -2.38
C PHE A 20 0.64 -3.78 -3.87
N GLU A 21 0.98 -4.93 -4.43
CA GLU A 21 0.89 -5.14 -5.87
C GLU A 21 0.32 -6.49 -6.31
N THR A 22 0.45 -7.52 -5.49
CA THR A 22 0.09 -8.89 -5.90
C THR A 22 -1.41 -9.07 -6.08
N HIS A 23 -2.20 -8.32 -5.31
CA HIS A 23 -3.66 -8.35 -5.36
C HIS A 23 -4.20 -6.97 -5.64
N ALA A 24 -5.43 -6.91 -6.18
CA ALA A 24 -6.09 -5.64 -6.40
C ALA A 24 -6.26 -4.88 -5.07
N PRO A 25 -6.10 -3.54 -5.07
CA PRO A 25 -6.15 -2.76 -3.83
C PRO A 25 -7.44 -2.92 -3.03
N GLU A 26 -8.57 -3.19 -3.68
CA GLU A 26 -9.84 -3.42 -2.97
C GLU A 26 -9.75 -4.54 -1.93
N LYS A 27 -8.82 -5.49 -2.09
CA LYS A 27 -8.61 -6.58 -1.13
C LYS A 27 -8.22 -6.08 0.26
N ILE A 28 -7.61 -4.92 0.35
CA ILE A 28 -7.19 -4.34 1.63
C ILE A 28 -8.40 -4.16 2.57
N ALA A 29 -9.52 -3.69 2.04
CA ALA A 29 -10.73 -3.46 2.85
C ALA A 29 -11.65 -4.69 2.92
N MET A 30 -11.32 -5.75 2.20
CA MET A 30 -12.17 -6.94 2.14
C MET A 30 -12.00 -7.77 3.42
N ARG A 31 -13.10 -7.94 4.15
CA ARG A 31 -13.11 -8.70 5.38
C ARG A 31 -12.65 -10.14 5.15
N GLY A 32 -11.68 -10.57 5.97
CA GLY A 32 -11.13 -11.91 5.89
C GLY A 32 -10.07 -12.09 4.83
N SER A 33 -9.67 -11.04 4.13
CA SER A 33 -8.60 -11.11 3.13
C SER A 33 -7.22 -11.31 3.74
N GLY A 34 -7.04 -10.92 5.00
CA GLY A 34 -5.73 -10.91 5.66
C GLY A 34 -4.94 -9.64 5.39
N TYR A 35 -5.46 -8.72 4.59
CA TYR A 35 -4.79 -7.45 4.26
C TYR A 35 -5.32 -6.27 5.08
N GLU A 36 -6.37 -6.46 5.88
CA GLU A 36 -6.97 -5.38 6.67
C GLU A 36 -5.98 -4.64 7.57
N PRO A 37 -4.90 -5.26 8.09
CA PRO A 37 -3.92 -4.51 8.88
C PRO A 37 -3.28 -3.33 8.16
N TYR A 38 -3.25 -3.34 6.81
CA TYR A 38 -2.80 -2.18 6.04
C TYR A 38 -3.62 -0.92 6.34
N LEU A 39 -4.91 -1.07 6.65
CA LEU A 39 -5.78 0.08 6.95
C LEU A 39 -5.30 0.83 8.19
N TYR A 40 -4.95 0.11 9.24
CA TYR A 40 -4.45 0.73 10.47
C TYR A 40 -3.03 1.26 10.32
N TYR A 41 -2.12 0.44 9.81
CA TYR A 41 -0.71 0.82 9.73
C TYR A 41 -0.44 1.84 8.64
N GLY A 42 -1.22 1.84 7.57
CA GLY A 42 -1.14 2.86 6.52
C GLY A 42 -1.61 4.24 6.96
N GLU A 43 -2.42 4.32 8.00
CA GLU A 43 -2.81 5.61 8.62
C GLU A 43 -1.84 6.04 9.71
N THR A 44 -1.06 5.14 10.26
CA THR A 44 -0.25 5.39 11.46
C THR A 44 1.23 5.20 11.17
N SER A 45 1.84 4.15 11.71
CA SER A 45 3.29 3.98 11.71
C SER A 45 3.91 3.73 10.33
N LEU A 46 3.14 3.28 9.35
CA LEU A 46 3.64 2.99 7.99
C LEU A 46 3.06 3.92 6.91
N LYS A 47 2.44 5.03 7.30
CA LYS A 47 1.88 5.99 6.34
C LYS A 47 2.90 6.40 5.27
N GLU A 48 4.14 6.59 5.67
CA GLU A 48 5.20 7.08 4.79
C GLU A 48 6.01 5.98 4.13
N ARG A 49 5.56 4.71 4.19
CA ARG A 49 6.36 3.59 3.68
C ARG A 49 5.60 2.54 2.89
N ILE A 50 4.30 2.67 2.75
CA ILE A 50 3.51 1.80 1.88
C ILE A 50 3.36 2.47 0.52
N CYS A 51 3.70 1.76 -0.54
CA CYS A 51 3.65 2.25 -1.91
C CYS A 51 2.62 1.49 -2.73
N PHE A 52 1.96 2.20 -3.61
CA PHE A 52 1.14 1.59 -4.65
C PHE A 52 2.04 1.05 -5.76
N ALA A 53 1.69 -0.13 -6.27
CA ALA A 53 2.24 -0.66 -7.50
C ALA A 53 1.14 -1.35 -8.27
N SER A 54 1.13 -1.18 -9.59
CA SER A 54 0.03 -1.66 -10.42
C SER A 54 0.10 -3.17 -10.68
N ASN A 55 1.30 -3.72 -10.76
CA ASN A 55 1.52 -5.08 -11.25
C ASN A 55 0.66 -5.39 -12.48
N TRP A 56 0.64 -4.45 -13.41
CA TRP A 56 -0.32 -4.39 -14.52
C TRP A 56 -0.39 -5.69 -15.32
N GLY A 57 0.76 -6.31 -15.57
CA GLY A 57 0.81 -7.53 -16.35
C GLY A 57 0.08 -8.72 -15.71
N THR A 58 -0.05 -8.75 -14.39
CA THR A 58 -0.72 -9.81 -13.64
C THR A 58 -2.17 -9.47 -13.31
N GLN A 59 -2.45 -8.20 -13.03
CA GLN A 59 -3.79 -7.78 -12.62
C GLN A 59 -4.83 -7.80 -13.74
N SER A 60 -4.40 -7.75 -15.00
CA SER A 60 -5.32 -7.72 -16.16
C SER A 60 -6.37 -6.62 -16.05
N MET A 61 -6.01 -5.50 -15.44
CA MET A 61 -6.91 -4.40 -15.12
C MET A 61 -6.20 -3.08 -15.45
N PRO A 62 -6.90 -2.09 -16.05
CA PRO A 62 -6.30 -0.78 -16.29
C PRO A 62 -5.77 -0.13 -15.03
N VAL A 63 -4.63 0.56 -15.14
CA VAL A 63 -3.99 1.22 -13.99
C VAL A 63 -4.96 2.23 -13.34
N GLU A 64 -5.75 2.93 -14.13
CA GLU A 64 -6.75 3.88 -13.65
C GLU A 64 -7.77 3.23 -12.70
N LYS A 65 -8.16 1.99 -12.99
CA LYS A 65 -9.07 1.25 -12.09
C LYS A 65 -8.40 0.87 -10.80
N LEU A 66 -7.13 0.48 -10.84
CA LEU A 66 -6.37 0.15 -9.63
C LEU A 66 -6.18 1.38 -8.75
N ILE A 67 -5.89 2.53 -9.35
CA ILE A 67 -5.80 3.81 -8.62
C ILE A 67 -7.15 4.16 -8.00
N ALA A 68 -8.24 4.01 -8.74
CA ALA A 68 -9.59 4.27 -8.22
C ALA A 68 -9.92 3.36 -7.03
N GLN A 69 -9.45 2.12 -7.02
CA GLN A 69 -9.62 1.21 -5.89
C GLN A 69 -8.86 1.70 -4.65
N VAL A 70 -7.64 2.25 -4.82
CA VAL A 70 -6.92 2.87 -3.69
C VAL A 70 -7.70 4.07 -3.16
N GLU A 71 -8.19 4.92 -4.06
CA GLU A 71 -8.97 6.11 -3.67
C GLU A 71 -10.27 5.76 -2.96
N ALA A 72 -10.85 4.60 -3.25
CA ALA A 72 -12.07 4.11 -2.60
C ALA A 72 -11.81 3.47 -1.23
N LEU A 73 -10.55 3.18 -0.87
CA LEU A 73 -10.22 2.62 0.44
C LEU A 73 -10.50 3.62 1.56
N PRO A 74 -10.84 3.15 2.76
CA PRO A 74 -11.15 4.03 3.90
C PRO A 74 -9.89 4.61 4.54
N PHE A 75 -8.99 5.15 3.72
CA PHE A 75 -7.85 5.94 4.17
C PHE A 75 -8.19 7.43 4.16
N SER A 76 -7.47 8.20 4.97
CA SER A 76 -7.49 9.67 4.85
C SER A 76 -6.92 10.10 3.50
N ASP A 77 -7.25 11.33 3.07
CA ASP A 77 -6.68 11.88 1.83
C ASP A 77 -5.16 11.95 1.90
N ASP A 78 -4.61 12.30 3.06
CA ASP A 78 -3.17 12.34 3.30
C ASP A 78 -2.52 10.96 3.11
N ALA A 79 -3.11 9.91 3.68
CA ALA A 79 -2.60 8.55 3.51
C ALA A 79 -2.67 8.09 2.04
N LYS A 80 -3.73 8.46 1.32
CA LYS A 80 -3.87 8.14 -0.10
C LYS A 80 -2.79 8.80 -0.95
N GLU A 81 -2.48 10.07 -0.69
CA GLU A 81 -1.40 10.76 -1.39
C GLU A 81 -0.05 10.11 -1.13
N HIS A 82 0.20 9.70 0.10
CA HIS A 82 1.42 8.97 0.44
C HIS A 82 1.52 7.65 -0.32
N ILE A 83 0.47 6.83 -0.27
CA ILE A 83 0.45 5.52 -0.92
C ILE A 83 0.59 5.63 -2.44
N LEU A 84 -0.12 6.57 -3.05
CA LEU A 84 -0.14 6.70 -4.51
C LEU A 84 1.10 7.38 -5.09
N TYR A 85 1.76 8.26 -4.34
CA TYR A 85 2.83 9.07 -4.92
C TYR A 85 3.99 9.37 -3.97
N ASN A 86 3.71 9.97 -2.79
CA ASN A 86 4.77 10.59 -1.98
C ASN A 86 5.80 9.57 -1.49
N ASN A 87 5.38 8.37 -1.12
CA ASN A 87 6.28 7.37 -0.58
C ASN A 87 7.25 6.84 -1.64
N ALA A 88 6.74 6.55 -2.83
CA ALA A 88 7.61 6.12 -3.94
C ALA A 88 8.57 7.23 -4.34
N LYS A 89 8.10 8.48 -4.42
CA LYS A 89 8.96 9.63 -4.70
C LYS A 89 10.11 9.72 -3.70
N THR A 90 9.79 9.68 -2.41
CA THR A 90 10.81 9.74 -1.34
C THR A 90 11.81 8.60 -1.46
N PHE A 91 11.32 7.38 -1.71
CA PHE A 91 12.17 6.21 -1.87
C PHE A 91 13.16 6.39 -3.02
N TYR A 92 12.67 6.78 -4.20
CA TYR A 92 13.53 6.93 -5.37
C TYR A 92 14.49 8.11 -5.27
N GLU A 93 14.14 9.16 -4.56
CA GLU A 93 15.03 10.31 -4.32
C GLU A 93 16.22 9.96 -3.41
N GLN A 94 16.13 8.87 -2.66
CA GLN A 94 17.24 8.38 -1.81
C GLN A 94 18.27 7.55 -2.58
N LEU A 95 17.94 7.12 -3.78
CA LEU A 95 18.84 6.35 -4.62
C LEU A 95 19.83 7.26 -5.35
#